data_f58ef60cdb711fae4af3fd3282dac5b8
#
_entry.id   f58ef60cdb711fae4af3fd3282dac5b8
#
_cell.length_a   1.000
_cell.length_b   1.000
_cell.length_c   1.000
_cell.angle_alpha   90.00
_cell.angle_beta   90.00
_cell.angle_gamma   90.00
#
_symmetry.space_group_name_H-M   'P 1'
#
loop_
_entity.id
_entity.type
_entity.pdbx_description
1 polymer ?
#
loop_
_entity_poly.entity_id
_entity_poly.type
_entity_poly.pdbx_seq_one_letter_code
_entity_poly.pdbx_strand_id
1 'polypeptide(L)'
;MIRIISFNINGLRARPHQLEKLKEVYDPDLIAIQEIKVSDEDFPPQIPESLGYKYFNYGQKGFHGVAIFSKIEPTNVIKGLNGCDDEAQKRYIQCDFQTSGGVMSLCNSYFPQGENRKHPDKFPYKDRYYKRITKHMENLDTNIVLTGDFNIAPHRNDIGMNEDGIKRWLREGHTAFL
;
A
#
# COMPACT_ATOMS: atom_id res chain seq x y z
N MET A 1 20.65 9.75 2.96
CA MET A 1 19.75 8.66 3.48
C MET A 1 18.33 9.10 3.15
N ILE A 2 17.48 8.23 2.55
CA ILE A 2 16.07 8.50 2.26
C ILE A 2 15.23 7.83 3.34
N ARG A 3 14.36 8.60 4.00
CA ARG A 3 13.42 8.10 5.00
C ARG A 3 12.07 7.82 4.38
N ILE A 4 11.60 6.58 4.49
CA ILE A 4 10.34 6.11 3.91
C ILE A 4 9.42 5.65 5.04
N ILE A 5 8.15 6.05 4.98
CA ILE A 5 7.08 5.56 5.87
C ILE A 5 6.03 4.86 5.02
N SER A 6 5.58 3.67 5.44
CA SER A 6 4.40 3.00 4.90
C SER A 6 3.26 3.07 5.92
N PHE A 7 2.06 3.48 5.49
CA PHE A 7 0.95 3.75 6.39
C PHE A 7 -0.41 3.53 5.74
N ASN A 8 -1.22 2.63 6.29
CA ASN A 8 -2.63 2.49 5.91
C ASN A 8 -3.45 3.57 6.65
N ILE A 9 -3.92 4.57 5.90
CA ILE A 9 -4.66 5.72 6.47
C ILE A 9 -6.15 5.45 6.66
N ASN A 10 -6.68 4.42 6.01
CA ASN A 10 -8.09 4.05 6.09
C ASN A 10 -9.03 5.25 5.86
N GLY A 11 -8.79 5.98 4.78
CA GLY A 11 -9.57 7.16 4.36
C GLY A 11 -8.85 8.49 4.54
N LEU A 12 -8.24 8.98 3.47
CA LEU A 12 -7.39 10.17 3.45
C LEU A 12 -8.11 11.42 3.95
N ARG A 13 -9.34 11.66 3.50
CA ARG A 13 -10.13 12.85 3.86
C ARG A 13 -10.52 12.89 5.34
N ALA A 14 -10.69 11.72 5.96
CA ALA A 14 -11.13 11.62 7.36
C ALA A 14 -9.98 11.75 8.37
N ARG A 15 -8.72 11.56 7.93
CA ARG A 15 -7.56 11.42 8.83
C ARG A 15 -6.32 12.21 8.41
N PRO A 16 -6.44 13.45 7.88
CA PRO A 16 -5.26 14.23 7.49
C PRO A 16 -4.33 14.50 8.68
N HIS A 17 -4.87 14.67 9.89
CA HIS A 17 -4.13 14.88 11.13
C HIS A 17 -3.10 13.78 11.44
N GLN A 18 -3.32 12.55 10.94
CA GLN A 18 -2.34 11.47 11.10
C GLN A 18 -1.10 11.70 10.23
N LEU A 19 -1.27 12.26 9.03
CA LEU A 19 -0.15 12.62 8.15
C LEU A 19 0.62 13.82 8.71
N GLU A 20 -0.10 14.80 9.27
CA GLU A 20 0.50 15.93 9.98
C GLU A 20 1.40 15.45 11.12
N LYS A 21 0.90 14.49 11.91
CA LYS A 21 1.68 13.91 13.01
C LYS A 21 2.89 13.09 12.54
N LEU A 22 2.74 12.31 11.47
CA LEU A 22 3.86 11.59 10.85
C LEU A 22 4.93 12.57 10.34
N LYS A 23 4.52 13.68 9.72
CA LYS A 23 5.42 14.73 9.25
C LYS A 23 6.15 15.40 10.41
N GLU A 24 5.41 15.78 11.46
CA GLU A 24 5.97 16.44 12.65
C GLU A 24 7.04 15.58 13.35
N VAL A 25 6.74 14.29 13.54
CA VAL A 25 7.58 13.40 14.35
C VAL A 25 8.77 12.85 13.56
N TYR A 26 8.55 12.49 12.30
CA TYR A 26 9.54 11.72 11.54
C TYR A 26 10.11 12.49 10.34
N ASP A 27 9.44 13.51 9.86
CA ASP A 27 9.79 14.30 8.67
C ASP A 27 10.29 13.43 7.48
N PRO A 28 9.51 12.42 7.04
CA PRO A 28 9.95 11.48 6.02
C PRO A 28 10.15 12.19 4.67
N ASP A 29 10.99 11.59 3.83
CA ASP A 29 11.16 12.02 2.43
C ASP A 29 10.04 11.49 1.54
N LEU A 30 9.57 10.25 1.85
CA LEU A 30 8.55 9.53 1.11
C LEU A 30 7.52 8.92 2.08
N ILE A 31 6.22 9.02 1.73
CA ILE A 31 5.14 8.37 2.46
C ILE A 31 4.34 7.52 1.47
N ALA A 32 4.36 6.20 1.66
CA ALA A 32 3.56 5.24 0.91
C ALA A 32 2.25 4.97 1.66
N ILE A 33 1.12 5.34 1.06
CA ILE A 33 -0.19 5.36 1.74
C ILE A 33 -1.13 4.35 1.10
N GLN A 34 -1.83 3.57 1.92
CA GLN A 34 -2.85 2.62 1.50
C GLN A 34 -4.23 3.05 2.00
N GLU A 35 -5.27 2.56 1.33
CA GLU A 35 -6.69 2.87 1.61
C GLU A 35 -7.01 4.37 1.62
N ILE A 36 -6.59 5.09 0.58
CA ILE A 36 -6.94 6.52 0.45
C ILE A 36 -8.45 6.75 0.29
N LYS A 37 -9.20 5.76 -0.25
CA LYS A 37 -10.67 5.72 -0.39
C LYS A 37 -11.28 6.93 -1.10
N VAL A 38 -10.51 7.51 -2.01
CA VAL A 38 -10.91 8.68 -2.82
C VAL A 38 -10.51 8.42 -4.27
N SER A 39 -11.35 8.83 -5.23
CA SER A 39 -11.05 8.72 -6.67
C SER A 39 -9.93 9.70 -7.06
N ASP A 40 -9.34 9.50 -8.25
CA ASP A 40 -8.30 10.42 -8.72
C ASP A 40 -8.86 11.83 -8.96
N GLU A 41 -10.11 11.93 -9.43
CA GLU A 41 -10.81 13.20 -9.69
C GLU A 41 -11.14 13.97 -8.40
N ASP A 42 -11.44 13.23 -7.34
CA ASP A 42 -11.83 13.78 -6.03
C ASP A 42 -10.66 13.90 -5.05
N PHE A 43 -9.45 13.61 -5.48
CA PHE A 43 -8.27 13.63 -4.62
C PHE A 43 -8.04 15.03 -4.02
N PRO A 44 -7.81 15.16 -2.70
CA PRO A 44 -7.62 16.45 -2.03
C PRO A 44 -6.14 16.91 -2.07
N PRO A 45 -5.69 17.64 -3.10
CA PRO A 45 -4.28 18.02 -3.28
C PRO A 45 -3.74 18.88 -2.13
N GLN A 46 -4.61 19.66 -1.50
CA GLN A 46 -4.23 20.53 -0.37
C GLN A 46 -3.66 19.76 0.84
N ILE A 47 -3.99 18.47 1.00
CA ILE A 47 -3.47 17.66 2.11
C ILE A 47 -1.97 17.42 1.95
N PRO A 48 -1.45 16.80 0.86
CA PRO A 48 -0.01 16.63 0.70
C PRO A 48 0.73 17.96 0.50
N GLU A 49 0.14 18.92 -0.23
CA GLU A 49 0.77 20.22 -0.53
C GLU A 49 1.02 21.06 0.73
N SER A 50 0.07 21.10 1.67
CA SER A 50 0.25 21.79 2.95
C SER A 50 1.37 21.21 3.82
N LEU A 51 1.71 19.95 3.59
CA LEU A 51 2.80 19.24 4.27
C LEU A 51 4.13 19.30 3.51
N GLY A 52 4.16 19.98 2.35
CA GLY A 52 5.35 20.15 1.52
C GLY A 52 5.69 18.92 0.66
N TYR A 53 4.69 18.10 0.32
CA TYR A 53 4.87 16.94 -0.56
C TYR A 53 4.21 17.15 -1.93
N LYS A 54 4.85 16.65 -2.97
CA LYS A 54 4.21 16.23 -4.22
C LYS A 54 3.44 14.94 -3.97
N TYR A 55 2.46 14.63 -4.80
CA TYR A 55 1.64 13.44 -4.64
C TYR A 55 1.42 12.71 -5.95
N PHE A 56 1.41 11.41 -5.86
CA PHE A 56 1.13 10.46 -6.94
C PHE A 56 0.12 9.48 -6.40
N ASN A 57 -1.07 9.42 -7.00
CA ASN A 57 -2.18 8.63 -6.50
C ASN A 57 -2.77 7.73 -7.59
N TYR A 58 -3.31 6.62 -7.17
CA TYR A 58 -4.14 5.73 -7.94
C TYR A 58 -5.35 5.40 -7.09
N GLY A 59 -6.37 6.24 -7.22
CA GLY A 59 -7.49 6.36 -6.31
C GLY A 59 -8.74 5.64 -6.77
N GLN A 60 -9.50 5.10 -5.82
CA GLN A 60 -10.81 4.47 -6.03
C GLN A 60 -11.81 5.00 -5.03
N LYS A 61 -12.99 5.41 -5.50
CA LYS A 61 -14.02 6.02 -4.66
C LYS A 61 -14.55 5.03 -3.63
N GLY A 62 -14.47 5.40 -2.36
CA GLY A 62 -15.03 4.65 -1.22
C GLY A 62 -14.25 3.43 -0.77
N PHE A 63 -13.38 2.85 -1.62
CA PHE A 63 -12.63 1.62 -1.35
C PHE A 63 -11.18 1.75 -1.82
N HIS A 64 -10.28 0.92 -1.29
CA HIS A 64 -8.92 0.77 -1.80
C HIS A 64 -8.20 2.10 -2.04
N GLY A 65 -7.45 2.17 -3.14
CA GLY A 65 -6.67 3.33 -3.54
C GLY A 65 -5.35 3.44 -2.77
N VAL A 66 -4.31 3.78 -3.49
CA VAL A 66 -2.95 3.95 -2.98
C VAL A 66 -2.36 5.29 -3.43
N ALA A 67 -1.42 5.82 -2.64
CA ALA A 67 -0.70 7.03 -3.02
C ALA A 67 0.74 6.98 -2.51
N ILE A 68 1.61 7.74 -3.16
CA ILE A 68 2.96 8.06 -2.69
C ILE A 68 3.06 9.58 -2.59
N PHE A 69 3.38 10.08 -1.40
CA PHE A 69 3.74 11.47 -1.17
C PHE A 69 5.25 11.60 -1.12
N SER A 70 5.80 12.59 -1.81
CA SER A 70 7.24 12.69 -2.01
C SER A 70 7.74 14.13 -1.97
N LYS A 71 8.86 14.36 -1.26
CA LYS A 71 9.67 15.60 -1.38
C LYS A 71 10.55 15.60 -2.63
N ILE A 72 10.78 14.41 -3.21
CA ILE A 72 11.66 14.18 -4.34
C ILE A 72 10.81 13.94 -5.59
N GLU A 73 11.21 14.51 -6.73
CA GLU A 73 10.56 14.21 -8.01
C GLU A 73 10.91 12.80 -8.49
N PRO A 74 9.93 11.92 -8.76
CA PRO A 74 10.19 10.64 -9.39
C PRO A 74 10.54 10.80 -10.86
N THR A 75 11.37 9.93 -11.38
CA THR A 75 11.70 9.85 -12.81
C THR A 75 10.65 9.09 -13.61
N ASN A 76 9.85 8.25 -12.93
CA ASN A 76 8.79 7.48 -13.54
C ASN A 76 7.68 7.16 -12.52
N VAL A 77 6.43 7.04 -12.96
CA VAL A 77 5.27 6.66 -12.15
C VAL A 77 4.45 5.59 -12.88
N ILE A 78 4.25 4.45 -12.23
CA ILE A 78 3.45 3.34 -12.77
C ILE A 78 2.23 3.14 -11.87
N LYS A 79 1.04 3.16 -12.45
CA LYS A 79 -0.25 2.91 -11.78
C LYS A 79 -0.80 1.55 -12.20
N GLY A 80 -1.06 0.68 -11.22
CA GLY A 80 -1.53 -0.68 -11.44
C GLY A 80 -0.43 -1.66 -11.83
N LEU A 81 -0.72 -2.96 -11.72
CA LEU A 81 0.14 -4.05 -12.17
C LEU A 81 -0.24 -4.45 -13.60
N ASN A 82 0.73 -4.58 -14.48
CA ASN A 82 0.52 -5.04 -15.84
C ASN A 82 -0.17 -6.41 -15.85
N GLY A 83 -1.18 -6.59 -16.72
CA GLY A 83 -1.96 -7.82 -16.84
C GLY A 83 -2.92 -8.05 -15.66
N CYS A 84 -3.25 -7.01 -14.91
CA CYS A 84 -4.32 -7.04 -13.94
C CYS A 84 -5.65 -6.80 -14.66
N ASP A 85 -6.47 -7.84 -14.81
CA ASP A 85 -7.80 -7.73 -15.43
C ASP A 85 -8.80 -6.97 -14.55
N ASP A 86 -8.45 -6.74 -13.29
CA ASP A 86 -9.22 -5.99 -12.32
C ASP A 86 -8.81 -4.52 -12.29
N GLU A 87 -9.06 -3.80 -13.36
CA GLU A 87 -9.00 -2.32 -13.38
C GLU A 87 -9.90 -1.69 -12.31
N ALA A 88 -10.88 -2.47 -11.81
CA ALA A 88 -11.78 -2.05 -10.74
C ALA A 88 -11.10 -1.87 -9.37
N GLN A 89 -9.95 -2.51 -9.10
CA GLN A 89 -9.28 -2.44 -7.80
C GLN A 89 -7.92 -1.76 -7.88
N LYS A 90 -7.89 -0.49 -7.52
CA LYS A 90 -6.69 0.34 -7.57
C LYS A 90 -5.83 0.12 -6.32
N ARG A 91 -4.90 -0.84 -6.39
CA ARG A 91 -4.14 -1.38 -5.25
C ARG A 91 -2.63 -1.22 -5.33
N TYR A 92 -2.09 -0.75 -6.47
CA TYR A 92 -0.64 -0.67 -6.67
C TYR A 92 -0.24 0.64 -7.34
N ILE A 93 0.81 1.25 -6.83
CA ILE A 93 1.50 2.37 -7.45
C ILE A 93 3.01 2.25 -7.21
N GLN A 94 3.81 2.60 -8.21
CA GLN A 94 5.26 2.63 -8.15
C GLN A 94 5.76 4.01 -8.56
N CYS A 95 6.75 4.51 -7.83
CA CYS A 95 7.52 5.68 -8.21
C CYS A 95 9.01 5.33 -8.24
N ASP A 96 9.68 5.64 -9.34
CA ASP A 96 11.11 5.42 -9.49
C ASP A 96 11.86 6.72 -9.19
N PHE A 97 12.92 6.63 -8.39
CA PHE A 97 13.72 7.76 -7.95
C PHE A 97 15.18 7.56 -8.30
N GLN A 98 15.82 8.59 -8.87
CA GLN A 98 17.26 8.58 -9.04
C GLN A 98 17.96 8.82 -7.70
N THR A 99 18.84 7.90 -7.32
CA THR A 99 19.65 7.99 -6.10
C THR A 99 21.13 7.89 -6.41
N SER A 100 22.00 8.14 -5.44
CA SER A 100 23.44 7.93 -5.58
C SER A 100 23.83 6.46 -5.79
N GLY A 101 22.95 5.52 -5.42
CA GLY A 101 23.12 4.08 -5.60
C GLY A 101 22.40 3.51 -6.83
N GLY A 102 21.97 4.36 -7.77
CA GLY A 102 21.17 3.96 -8.93
C GLY A 102 19.68 4.23 -8.75
N VAL A 103 18.87 3.69 -9.64
CA VAL A 103 17.42 3.85 -9.57
C VAL A 103 16.85 3.02 -8.42
N MET A 104 16.02 3.67 -7.60
CA MET A 104 15.22 3.03 -6.54
C MET A 104 13.75 3.07 -6.93
N SER A 105 13.12 1.91 -7.01
CA SER A 105 11.68 1.78 -7.23
C SER A 105 10.96 1.62 -5.88
N LEU A 106 10.23 2.66 -5.45
CA LEU A 106 9.30 2.55 -4.32
C LEU A 106 7.97 2.01 -4.82
N CYS A 107 7.70 0.76 -4.47
CA CYS A 107 6.48 0.04 -4.81
C CYS A 107 5.55 0.07 -3.60
N ASN A 108 4.36 0.64 -3.75
CA ASN A 108 3.36 0.72 -2.70
C ASN A 108 2.13 -0.09 -3.08
N SER A 109 1.74 -1.03 -2.22
CA SER A 109 0.62 -1.94 -2.50
C SER A 109 -0.35 -2.08 -1.32
N TYR A 110 -1.65 -2.11 -1.63
CA TYR A 110 -2.70 -2.55 -0.73
C TYR A 110 -3.15 -3.96 -1.12
N PHE A 111 -2.57 -4.97 -0.47
CA PHE A 111 -2.83 -6.37 -0.80
C PHE A 111 -4.25 -6.77 -0.44
N PRO A 112 -4.90 -7.65 -1.22
CA PRO A 112 -6.23 -8.15 -0.89
C PRO A 112 -6.25 -8.91 0.44
N GLN A 113 -7.27 -8.68 1.24
CA GLN A 113 -7.44 -9.36 2.53
C GLN A 113 -7.71 -10.85 2.38
N GLY A 114 -8.49 -11.25 1.35
CA GLY A 114 -8.80 -12.65 1.07
C GLY A 114 -9.89 -13.26 1.95
N GLU A 115 -10.28 -12.56 3.01
CA GLU A 115 -11.29 -12.95 4.01
C GLU A 115 -10.93 -14.26 4.73
N ASN A 116 -11.18 -15.43 4.13
CA ASN A 116 -10.76 -16.73 4.64
C ASN A 116 -10.45 -17.69 3.48
N ARG A 117 -9.74 -18.79 3.77
CA ARG A 117 -9.29 -19.76 2.74
C ARG A 117 -10.42 -20.43 1.96
N LYS A 118 -11.64 -20.47 2.50
CA LYS A 118 -12.80 -21.11 1.88
C LYS A 118 -13.61 -20.15 1.02
N HIS A 119 -13.30 -18.85 1.05
CA HIS A 119 -14.04 -17.87 0.25
C HIS A 119 -13.79 -18.11 -1.25
N PRO A 120 -14.84 -18.33 -2.07
CA PRO A 120 -14.69 -18.82 -3.43
C PRO A 120 -13.96 -17.82 -4.36
N ASP A 121 -14.06 -16.53 -4.10
CA ASP A 121 -13.52 -15.49 -4.98
C ASP A 121 -12.37 -14.71 -4.35
N LYS A 122 -12.54 -14.24 -3.08
CA LYS A 122 -11.59 -13.33 -2.44
C LYS A 122 -10.24 -13.97 -2.14
N PHE A 123 -10.23 -15.24 -1.72
CA PHE A 123 -8.97 -15.91 -1.43
C PHE A 123 -8.20 -16.27 -2.70
N PRO A 124 -8.81 -16.83 -3.76
CA PRO A 124 -8.16 -16.99 -5.06
C PRO A 124 -7.67 -15.66 -5.66
N TYR A 125 -8.43 -14.57 -5.49
CA TYR A 125 -7.98 -13.25 -5.93
C TYR A 125 -6.72 -12.80 -5.18
N LYS A 126 -6.66 -12.97 -3.85
CA LYS A 126 -5.47 -12.70 -3.05
C LYS A 126 -4.26 -13.49 -3.56
N ASP A 127 -4.40 -14.79 -3.78
CA ASP A 127 -3.32 -15.66 -4.27
C ASP A 127 -2.82 -15.20 -5.65
N ARG A 128 -3.74 -14.90 -6.59
CA ARG A 128 -3.36 -14.35 -7.90
C ARG A 128 -2.65 -13.01 -7.78
N TYR A 129 -3.09 -12.13 -6.88
CA TYR A 129 -2.48 -10.82 -6.67
C TYR A 129 -1.04 -10.96 -6.19
N TYR A 130 -0.78 -11.83 -5.20
CA TYR A 130 0.57 -12.12 -4.71
C TYR A 130 1.48 -12.64 -5.82
N LYS A 131 1.02 -13.60 -6.61
CA LYS A 131 1.78 -14.13 -7.75
C LYS A 131 2.12 -13.05 -8.79
N ARG A 132 1.18 -12.16 -9.07
CA ARG A 132 1.38 -11.06 -10.03
C ARG A 132 2.42 -10.04 -9.52
N ILE A 133 2.32 -9.62 -8.26
CA ILE A 133 3.27 -8.66 -7.71
C ILE A 133 4.67 -9.26 -7.60
N THR A 134 4.78 -10.53 -7.21
CA THR A 134 6.08 -11.24 -7.21
C THR A 134 6.70 -11.23 -8.60
N LYS A 135 5.94 -11.65 -9.61
CA LYS A 135 6.42 -11.63 -11.00
C LYS A 135 6.78 -10.22 -11.49
N HIS A 136 6.04 -9.19 -11.06
CA HIS A 136 6.38 -7.81 -11.38
C HIS A 136 7.72 -7.40 -10.76
N MET A 137 7.92 -7.71 -9.47
CA MET A 137 9.19 -7.42 -8.77
C MET A 137 10.38 -8.14 -9.42
N GLU A 138 10.23 -9.41 -9.82
CA GLU A 138 11.28 -10.20 -10.47
C GLU A 138 11.74 -9.61 -11.81
N ASN A 139 10.90 -8.81 -12.46
CA ASN A 139 11.20 -8.18 -13.75
C ASN A 139 11.73 -6.74 -13.63
N LEU A 140 11.86 -6.20 -12.43
CA LEU A 140 12.43 -4.87 -12.22
C LEU A 140 13.96 -4.96 -12.14
N ASP A 141 14.64 -4.16 -12.95
CA ASP A 141 16.10 -3.99 -12.91
C ASP A 141 16.47 -2.71 -12.15
N THR A 142 16.03 -2.65 -10.89
CA THR A 142 16.22 -1.49 -10.00
C THR A 142 16.41 -1.93 -8.56
N ASN A 143 16.82 -1.02 -7.68
CA ASN A 143 16.77 -1.26 -6.23
C ASN A 143 15.34 -1.16 -5.75
N ILE A 144 14.73 -2.27 -5.33
CA ILE A 144 13.31 -2.34 -5.00
C ILE A 144 13.09 -2.12 -3.52
N VAL A 145 12.14 -1.22 -3.20
CA VAL A 145 11.55 -1.06 -1.87
C VAL A 145 10.06 -1.34 -2.00
N LEU A 146 9.64 -2.56 -1.62
CA LEU A 146 8.22 -2.93 -1.58
C LEU A 146 7.65 -2.61 -0.21
N THR A 147 6.65 -1.74 -0.19
CA THR A 147 5.90 -1.32 0.99
C THR A 147 4.42 -1.60 0.82
N GLY A 148 3.67 -1.54 1.90
CA GLY A 148 2.22 -1.63 1.82
C GLY A 148 1.55 -2.28 3.02
N ASP A 149 0.24 -2.42 2.91
CA ASP A 149 -0.55 -3.28 3.78
C ASP A 149 -0.66 -4.66 3.14
N PHE A 150 0.14 -5.60 3.62
CA PHE A 150 0.22 -6.95 3.06
C PHE A 150 -0.99 -7.82 3.40
N ASN A 151 -1.81 -7.42 4.35
CA ASN A 151 -2.95 -8.21 4.84
C ASN A 151 -2.57 -9.65 5.23
N ILE A 152 -1.37 -9.82 5.78
CA ILE A 152 -0.87 -11.06 6.38
C ILE A 152 -0.21 -10.76 7.72
N ALA A 153 -0.28 -11.70 8.64
CA ALA A 153 0.47 -11.70 9.89
C ALA A 153 1.47 -12.88 9.82
N PRO A 154 2.77 -12.63 9.53
CA PRO A 154 3.76 -13.71 9.43
C PRO A 154 4.03 -14.37 10.77
N HIS A 155 3.84 -13.67 11.87
CA HIS A 155 4.06 -14.18 13.21
C HIS A 155 2.88 -13.92 14.13
N ARG A 156 2.78 -14.73 15.20
CA ARG A 156 1.72 -14.61 16.21
C ARG A 156 1.71 -13.22 16.87
N ASN A 157 2.87 -12.61 17.04
CA ASN A 157 3.02 -11.30 17.66
C ASN A 157 2.44 -10.15 16.80
N ASP A 158 2.21 -10.41 15.52
CA ASP A 158 1.59 -9.45 14.59
C ASP A 158 0.06 -9.43 14.71
N ILE A 159 -0.51 -10.29 15.58
CA ILE A 159 -1.95 -10.40 15.77
C ILE A 159 -2.34 -9.73 17.09
N GLY A 160 -3.05 -8.61 17.03
CA GLY A 160 -3.50 -7.84 18.19
C GLY A 160 -4.67 -8.47 18.99
N MET A 161 -4.84 -9.79 18.95
CA MET A 161 -5.86 -10.54 19.70
C MET A 161 -5.22 -11.35 20.83
N ASN A 162 -6.00 -11.57 21.91
CA ASN A 162 -5.61 -12.55 22.92
C ASN A 162 -5.70 -13.99 22.37
N GLU A 163 -5.15 -14.96 23.11
CA GLU A 163 -5.06 -16.34 22.66
C GLU A 163 -6.41 -16.99 22.29
N ASP A 164 -7.45 -16.70 23.06
CA ASP A 164 -8.78 -17.26 22.80
C ASP A 164 -9.43 -16.61 21.57
N GLY A 165 -9.19 -15.35 21.34
CA GLY A 165 -9.56 -14.63 20.11
C GLY A 165 -8.91 -15.25 18.89
N ILE A 166 -7.58 -15.53 18.97
CA ILE A 166 -6.84 -16.18 17.88
C ILE A 166 -7.38 -17.58 17.61
N LYS A 167 -7.61 -18.39 18.65
CA LYS A 167 -8.14 -19.76 18.50
C LYS A 167 -9.54 -19.75 17.84
N ARG A 168 -10.40 -18.80 18.25
CA ARG A 168 -11.74 -18.63 17.65
C ARG A 168 -11.62 -18.23 16.18
N TRP A 169 -10.81 -17.23 15.87
CA TRP A 169 -10.60 -16.70 14.53
C TRP A 169 -10.05 -17.76 13.55
N LEU A 170 -9.10 -18.58 13.99
CA LEU A 170 -8.58 -19.71 13.21
C LEU A 170 -9.65 -20.81 12.97
N ARG A 171 -10.52 -21.07 13.96
CA ARG A 171 -11.64 -22.01 13.80
C ARG A 171 -12.67 -21.53 12.78
N GLU A 172 -12.86 -20.24 12.66
CA GLU A 172 -13.73 -19.61 11.65
C GLU A 172 -13.14 -19.66 10.23
N GLY A 173 -11.95 -20.24 10.06
CA GLY A 173 -11.29 -20.43 8.77
C GLY A 173 -10.54 -19.19 8.27
N HIS A 174 -10.35 -18.19 9.11
CA HIS A 174 -9.51 -17.06 8.78
C HIS A 174 -8.03 -17.48 8.76
N THR A 175 -7.25 -16.79 7.94
CA THR A 175 -5.82 -17.06 7.81
C THR A 175 -5.02 -15.85 8.22
N ALA A 176 -4.28 -15.99 9.31
CA ALA A 176 -3.26 -15.03 9.70
C ALA A 176 -1.92 -15.34 9.07
N PHE A 177 -1.67 -16.62 8.78
CA PHE A 177 -0.38 -17.11 8.30
C PHE A 177 -0.50 -17.63 6.88
N LEU A 178 0.53 -17.44 6.07
CA LEU A 178 0.71 -18.09 4.77
C LEU A 178 1.10 -19.54 4.95
#